data_d4b0a3e910136e2561b890cf2b634810
#
_entry.id   d4b0a3e910136e2561b890cf2b634810
#
_cell.length_a   1.000
_cell.length_b   1.000
_cell.length_c   1.000
_cell.angle_alpha   90.00
_cell.angle_beta   90.00
_cell.angle_gamma   90.00
#
_symmetry.space_group_name_H-M   'P 1'
#
loop_
_entity.id
_entity.type
_entity.pdbx_description
1 polymer ?
#
loop_
_entity_poly.entity_id
_entity_poly.type
_entity_poly.pdbx_seq_one_letter_code
_entity_poly.pdbx_strand_id
1 'polypeptide(L)'
;MPESIPAAIKVFASEIVHPVALIGCRTSKMSLDCCEYDLALFAGSQEYSQANQVMQVDNRPIELIYVTGPIKDHIIDLADMVILKDNSKLMLSSAAKDIISEKYKKMLAASGKKLLISSLFCQQKMRRANHPMIAAMWLKIAAYEFIDGMLALSGNRPMPIHILEQVRQIDSRMAEGVDVALECIGAERATRPAISRSMEAIKELKSKDYDRELFLSKIRHLLERRMLVDCYYYAGRVASKNLVSRKAIFYSQYSKLVQLALDLVNDLQSLEKMQKRLFRAVNKGLER
;
A
#
# COMPACT_ATOMS: atom_id res chain seq x y z
N MET A 1 -1.91 18.95 14.01
CA MET A 1 -1.06 18.22 14.97
C MET A 1 -1.40 16.75 14.81
N PRO A 2 -0.46 15.81 14.94
CA PRO A 2 -0.82 14.40 15.01
C PRO A 2 -1.79 14.18 16.16
N GLU A 3 -2.70 13.23 15.98
CA GLU A 3 -3.68 12.84 16.99
C GLU A 3 -2.97 12.49 18.30
N SER A 4 -3.54 12.84 19.45
CA SER A 4 -2.92 12.51 20.73
C SER A 4 -2.87 10.99 20.90
N ILE A 5 -1.69 10.42 21.04
CA ILE A 5 -1.49 8.97 21.21
C ILE A 5 -2.19 8.54 22.50
N PRO A 6 -3.13 7.58 22.44
CA PRO A 6 -3.86 7.11 23.61
C PRO A 6 -2.96 6.57 24.72
N ALA A 7 -3.34 6.80 25.97
CA ALA A 7 -2.56 6.36 27.11
C ALA A 7 -2.29 4.84 27.10
N ALA A 8 -3.31 4.04 26.74
CA ALA A 8 -3.17 2.58 26.64
C ALA A 8 -2.07 2.15 25.66
N ILE A 9 -1.92 2.85 24.51
CA ILE A 9 -0.87 2.56 23.53
C ILE A 9 0.51 2.91 24.11
N LYS A 10 0.63 4.03 24.83
CA LYS A 10 1.89 4.41 25.49
C LYS A 10 2.29 3.42 26.58
N VAL A 11 1.34 2.96 27.39
CA VAL A 11 1.56 1.94 28.43
C VAL A 11 2.02 0.64 27.77
N PHE A 12 1.30 0.16 26.77
CA PHE A 12 1.66 -1.04 26.03
C PHE A 12 3.08 -0.94 25.43
N ALA A 13 3.41 0.18 24.77
CA ALA A 13 4.74 0.39 24.22
C ALA A 13 5.84 0.41 25.30
N SER A 14 5.54 0.89 26.53
CA SER A 14 6.50 0.91 27.63
C SER A 14 6.85 -0.49 28.17
N GLU A 15 5.96 -1.47 28.01
CA GLU A 15 6.15 -2.87 28.44
C GLU A 15 7.00 -3.68 27.44
N ILE A 16 7.09 -3.25 26.20
CA ILE A 16 7.90 -3.91 25.17
C ILE A 16 9.39 -3.77 25.51
N VAL A 17 10.17 -4.84 25.38
CA VAL A 17 11.61 -4.86 25.72
C VAL A 17 12.42 -3.96 24.79
N HIS A 18 12.07 -3.93 23.49
CA HIS A 18 12.78 -3.19 22.46
C HIS A 18 12.44 -1.69 22.43
N PRO A 19 13.27 -0.83 21.82
CA PRO A 19 12.87 0.52 21.43
C PRO A 19 11.66 0.47 20.49
N VAL A 20 10.72 1.40 20.67
CA VAL A 20 9.44 1.42 19.95
C VAL A 20 9.18 2.81 19.39
N ALA A 21 8.79 2.87 18.13
CA ALA A 21 8.26 4.08 17.51
C ALA A 21 6.89 3.83 16.88
N LEU A 22 5.99 4.79 16.98
CA LEU A 22 4.76 4.84 16.19
C LEU A 22 5.12 5.33 14.79
N ILE A 23 4.62 4.64 13.77
CA ILE A 23 4.80 4.98 12.36
C ILE A 23 3.45 4.99 11.63
N GLY A 24 3.46 5.13 10.31
CA GLY A 24 2.25 4.97 9.50
C GLY A 24 1.34 6.20 9.49
N CYS A 25 0.06 5.98 9.19
CA CYS A 25 -0.89 7.07 8.99
C CYS A 25 -1.24 7.81 10.30
N ARG A 26 -1.12 7.16 11.47
CA ARG A 26 -1.37 7.78 12.78
C ARG A 26 -0.38 8.88 13.15
N THR A 27 0.77 8.94 12.48
CA THR A 27 1.72 10.04 12.63
C THR A 27 1.44 11.21 11.68
N SER A 28 0.48 11.06 10.78
CA SER A 28 0.06 12.07 9.79
C SER A 28 -1.31 12.66 10.14
N LYS A 29 -1.74 13.67 9.36
CA LYS A 29 -3.09 14.25 9.46
C LYS A 29 -4.16 13.45 8.72
N MET A 30 -3.80 12.35 8.08
CA MET A 30 -4.69 11.57 7.22
C MET A 30 -5.28 10.34 7.93
N SER A 31 -5.04 10.15 9.22
CA SER A 31 -5.54 8.98 9.95
C SER A 31 -7.07 8.90 9.94
N LEU A 32 -7.60 7.70 9.74
CA LEU A 32 -9.01 7.34 9.92
C LEU A 32 -9.18 6.52 11.20
N ASP A 33 -10.40 6.47 11.75
CA ASP A 33 -10.69 5.71 12.96
C ASP A 33 -10.33 4.22 12.83
N CYS A 34 -10.45 3.67 11.61
CA CYS A 34 -10.12 2.27 11.31
C CYS A 34 -8.62 2.00 11.11
N CYS A 35 -7.76 3.02 11.14
CA CYS A 35 -6.33 2.81 11.02
C CYS A 35 -5.77 2.19 12.30
N GLU A 36 -4.91 1.21 12.12
CA GLU A 36 -4.10 0.62 13.17
C GLU A 36 -3.06 1.60 13.72
N TYR A 37 -2.51 1.24 14.87
CA TYR A 37 -1.31 1.85 15.40
C TYR A 37 -0.12 0.98 14.99
N ASP A 38 0.62 1.43 13.98
CA ASP A 38 1.81 0.73 13.48
C ASP A 38 2.97 0.99 14.43
N LEU A 39 3.35 0.00 15.22
CA LEU A 39 4.46 0.07 16.16
C LEU A 39 5.70 -0.60 15.58
N ALA A 40 6.68 0.19 15.18
CA ALA A 40 7.98 -0.28 14.74
C ALA A 40 8.80 -0.68 15.97
N LEU A 41 9.20 -1.95 16.04
CA LEU A 41 10.06 -2.54 17.07
C LEU A 41 11.46 -2.71 16.54
N PHE A 42 12.43 -2.05 17.14
CA PHE A 42 13.83 -2.12 16.73
C PHE A 42 14.52 -3.27 17.44
N ALA A 43 14.23 -4.49 16.96
CA ALA A 43 14.89 -5.72 17.39
C ALA A 43 16.14 -5.92 16.54
N GLY A 44 17.31 -6.08 17.16
CA GLY A 44 18.57 -6.31 16.45
C GLY A 44 18.51 -7.52 15.50
N SER A 45 19.55 -7.69 14.69
CA SER A 45 19.60 -8.57 13.50
C SER A 45 19.39 -10.07 13.72
N GLN A 46 19.19 -10.56 14.93
CA GLN A 46 19.25 -12.00 15.22
C GLN A 46 17.93 -12.67 15.64
N GLU A 47 16.88 -11.95 16.00
CA GLU A 47 15.80 -12.63 16.74
C GLU A 47 14.44 -12.78 16.01
N TYR A 48 14.16 -12.07 14.92
CA TYR A 48 12.79 -12.08 14.41
C TYR A 48 12.69 -12.23 12.88
N SER A 49 12.47 -13.44 12.44
CA SER A 49 11.88 -13.76 11.13
C SER A 49 10.33 -13.80 11.20
N GLN A 50 9.74 -13.15 12.21
CA GLN A 50 8.29 -13.21 12.42
C GLN A 50 7.58 -12.24 11.47
N ALA A 51 6.49 -12.73 10.88
CA ALA A 51 5.54 -11.88 10.18
C ALA A 51 4.98 -10.82 11.14
N ASN A 52 4.57 -9.67 10.62
CA ASN A 52 3.88 -8.64 11.39
C ASN A 52 2.75 -9.27 12.19
N GLN A 53 2.58 -8.82 13.42
CA GLN A 53 1.54 -9.31 14.32
C GLN A 53 0.49 -8.24 14.52
N VAL A 54 -0.77 -8.59 14.33
CA VAL A 54 -1.90 -7.71 14.65
C VAL A 54 -2.54 -8.16 15.95
N MET A 55 -2.78 -7.21 16.83
CA MET A 55 -3.43 -7.43 18.13
C MET A 55 -4.35 -6.27 18.51
N GLN A 56 -5.10 -6.43 19.59
CA GLN A 56 -6.00 -5.39 20.10
C GLN A 56 -5.50 -4.90 21.46
N VAL A 57 -5.42 -3.59 21.62
CA VAL A 57 -5.15 -2.94 22.91
C VAL A 57 -6.22 -1.87 23.13
N ASP A 58 -7.00 -2.00 24.17
CA ASP A 58 -8.12 -1.10 24.49
C ASP A 58 -9.06 -0.90 23.26
N ASN A 59 -9.46 -2.01 22.62
CA ASN A 59 -10.27 -2.07 21.40
C ASN A 59 -9.69 -1.33 20.19
N ARG A 60 -8.37 -1.05 20.17
CA ARG A 60 -7.66 -0.42 19.06
C ARG A 60 -6.75 -1.43 18.41
N PRO A 61 -6.79 -1.57 17.07
CA PRO A 61 -5.87 -2.45 16.37
C PRO A 61 -4.45 -1.89 16.42
N ILE A 62 -3.50 -2.74 16.78
CA ILE A 62 -2.06 -2.47 16.74
C ILE A 62 -1.42 -3.45 15.78
N GLU A 63 -0.58 -2.99 14.88
CA GLU A 63 0.32 -3.81 14.08
C GLU A 63 1.75 -3.67 14.62
N LEU A 64 2.35 -4.80 15.04
CA LEU A 64 3.76 -4.86 15.45
C LEU A 64 4.61 -5.15 14.23
N ILE A 65 5.49 -4.22 13.88
CA ILE A 65 6.36 -4.28 12.70
C ILE A 65 7.80 -4.41 13.18
N TYR A 66 8.40 -5.57 12.98
CA TYR A 66 9.78 -5.81 13.38
C TYR A 66 10.75 -5.21 12.37
N VAL A 67 11.46 -4.16 12.78
CA VAL A 67 12.51 -3.51 12.00
C VAL A 67 13.81 -4.28 12.23
N THR A 68 14.20 -5.08 11.25
CA THR A 68 15.43 -5.87 11.27
C THR A 68 16.49 -5.23 10.35
N GLY A 69 17.75 -5.24 10.78
CA GLY A 69 18.83 -4.64 10.01
C GLY A 69 19.04 -3.14 10.26
N PRO A 70 19.86 -2.48 9.45
CA PRO A 70 20.21 -1.08 9.65
C PRO A 70 19.01 -0.14 9.42
N ILE A 71 18.80 0.80 10.33
CA ILE A 71 17.70 1.79 10.24
C ILE A 71 17.72 2.57 8.91
N LYS A 72 18.91 2.81 8.35
CA LYS A 72 19.06 3.48 7.05
C LYS A 72 18.33 2.80 5.89
N ASP A 73 18.07 1.51 5.98
CA ASP A 73 17.39 0.73 4.95
C ASP A 73 15.84 0.86 5.06
N HIS A 74 15.35 1.38 6.19
CA HIS A 74 13.93 1.55 6.52
C HIS A 74 13.49 3.02 6.57
N ILE A 75 14.32 3.97 6.11
CA ILE A 75 14.04 5.43 6.23
C ILE A 75 12.66 5.80 5.68
N ILE A 76 12.21 5.18 4.58
CA ILE A 76 10.91 5.49 3.97
C ILE A 76 9.76 5.07 4.88
N ASP A 77 9.86 3.90 5.51
CA ASP A 77 8.81 3.36 6.37
C ASP A 77 8.76 4.07 7.73
N LEU A 78 9.92 4.60 8.18
CA LEU A 78 10.08 5.31 9.43
C LEU A 78 9.87 6.82 9.30
N ALA A 79 9.45 7.31 8.12
CA ALA A 79 9.14 8.73 7.95
C ALA A 79 8.07 9.17 8.95
N ASP A 80 8.26 10.36 9.52
CA ASP A 80 7.35 10.96 10.51
C ASP A 80 7.15 10.11 11.78
N MET A 81 8.06 9.16 12.08
CA MET A 81 7.95 8.33 13.28
C MET A 81 7.91 9.17 14.56
N VAL A 82 7.09 8.72 15.52
CA VAL A 82 7.03 9.27 16.88
C VAL A 82 7.62 8.25 17.83
N ILE A 83 8.74 8.59 18.48
CA ILE A 83 9.42 7.71 19.44
C ILE A 83 8.56 7.59 20.70
N LEU A 84 8.15 6.35 21.03
CA LEU A 84 7.39 6.01 22.23
C LEU A 84 8.29 5.52 23.36
N LYS A 85 9.30 4.73 23.02
CA LYS A 85 10.29 4.19 23.94
C LYS A 85 11.65 4.12 23.25
N ASP A 86 12.68 4.68 23.89
CA ASP A 86 14.07 4.57 23.44
C ASP A 86 14.95 4.10 24.60
N ASN A 87 15.45 2.88 24.49
CA ASN A 87 16.32 2.28 25.50
C ASN A 87 17.78 2.70 25.35
N SER A 88 18.14 3.23 24.17
CA SER A 88 19.45 3.80 23.87
C SER A 88 19.27 5.17 23.25
N LYS A 89 19.24 6.21 24.09
CA LYS A 89 18.96 7.62 23.75
C LYS A 89 19.64 8.19 22.48
N LEU A 90 20.54 7.47 21.86
CA LEU A 90 21.30 7.88 20.68
C LEU A 90 20.78 7.25 19.38
N MET A 91 20.09 6.11 19.42
CA MET A 91 19.84 5.32 18.23
C MET A 91 18.62 5.82 17.43
N LEU A 92 17.47 5.97 18.09
CA LEU A 92 16.25 6.44 17.41
C LEU A 92 16.24 7.95 17.19
N SER A 93 16.77 8.74 18.12
CA SER A 93 16.86 10.19 17.94
C SER A 93 17.83 10.61 16.83
N SER A 94 18.91 9.85 16.62
CA SER A 94 19.83 10.04 15.48
C SER A 94 19.14 9.65 14.16
N ALA A 95 18.44 8.51 14.12
CA ALA A 95 17.67 8.08 12.97
C ALA A 95 16.55 9.08 12.61
N ALA A 96 15.86 9.63 13.59
CA ALA A 96 14.85 10.67 13.37
C ALA A 96 15.41 11.92 12.68
N LYS A 97 16.63 12.35 13.04
CA LYS A 97 17.33 13.45 12.36
C LYS A 97 17.71 13.11 10.92
N ASP A 98 18.17 11.89 10.67
CA ASP A 98 18.52 11.42 9.32
C ASP A 98 17.27 11.28 8.41
N ILE A 99 16.11 10.91 8.97
CA ILE A 99 14.83 10.80 8.25
C ILE A 99 14.32 12.16 7.79
N ILE A 100 14.51 13.21 8.58
CA ILE A 100 14.12 14.58 8.23
C ILE A 100 15.07 15.17 7.16
N SER A 101 16.18 14.50 6.89
CA SER A 101 17.24 14.98 5.98
C SER A 101 16.89 14.81 4.50
N GLU A 102 17.70 15.45 3.63
CA GLU A 102 17.66 15.32 2.16
C GLU A 102 17.69 13.87 1.63
N LYS A 103 18.20 12.90 2.45
CA LYS A 103 18.25 11.48 2.09
C LYS A 103 16.86 10.89 1.92
N TYR A 104 15.89 11.23 2.78
CA TYR A 104 14.53 10.73 2.68
C TYR A 104 13.91 11.04 1.30
N LYS A 105 14.00 12.31 0.86
CA LYS A 105 13.45 12.73 -0.43
C LYS A 105 14.08 11.97 -1.61
N LYS A 106 15.43 11.81 -1.59
CA LYS A 106 16.16 11.07 -2.62
C LYS A 106 15.78 9.58 -2.63
N MET A 107 15.67 8.96 -1.46
CA MET A 107 15.28 7.56 -1.34
C MET A 107 13.83 7.32 -1.78
N LEU A 108 12.92 8.22 -1.39
CA LEU A 108 11.52 8.14 -1.80
C LEU A 108 11.38 8.31 -3.32
N ALA A 109 12.10 9.27 -3.92
CA ALA A 109 12.13 9.44 -5.37
C ALA A 109 12.70 8.22 -6.09
N ALA A 110 13.79 7.62 -5.57
CA ALA A 110 14.36 6.39 -6.11
C ALA A 110 13.37 5.21 -6.01
N SER A 111 12.65 5.10 -4.90
CA SER A 111 11.57 4.12 -4.73
C SER A 111 10.45 4.36 -5.74
N GLY A 112 10.05 5.62 -5.96
CA GLY A 112 9.07 5.99 -6.98
C GLY A 112 9.48 5.54 -8.38
N LYS A 113 10.73 5.78 -8.78
CA LYS A 113 11.26 5.30 -10.08
C LYS A 113 11.25 3.77 -10.17
N LYS A 114 11.60 3.05 -9.11
CA LYS A 114 11.49 1.57 -9.08
C LYS A 114 10.04 1.10 -9.30
N LEU A 115 9.06 1.75 -8.69
CA LEU A 115 7.65 1.43 -8.87
C LEU A 115 7.17 1.71 -10.29
N LEU A 116 7.61 2.81 -10.93
CA LEU A 116 7.33 3.07 -12.34
C LEU A 116 7.95 2.01 -13.27
N ILE A 117 9.17 1.57 -12.99
CA ILE A 117 9.80 0.46 -13.71
C ILE A 117 9.01 -0.85 -13.49
N SER A 118 8.56 -1.12 -12.26
CA SER A 118 7.67 -2.27 -11.96
C SER A 118 6.38 -2.20 -12.79
N SER A 119 5.79 -1.03 -12.92
CA SER A 119 4.64 -0.80 -13.80
C SER A 119 4.93 -1.20 -15.25
N LEU A 120 6.09 -0.82 -15.81
CA LEU A 120 6.49 -1.24 -17.16
C LEU A 120 6.65 -2.75 -17.28
N PHE A 121 7.25 -3.41 -16.28
CA PHE A 121 7.34 -4.88 -16.25
C PHE A 121 5.96 -5.55 -16.25
N CYS A 122 5.03 -5.03 -15.47
CA CYS A 122 3.65 -5.54 -15.46
C CYS A 122 2.98 -5.33 -16.81
N GLN A 123 3.17 -4.20 -17.48
CA GLN A 123 2.67 -3.95 -18.83
C GLN A 123 3.30 -4.91 -19.87
N GLN A 124 4.59 -5.25 -19.71
CA GLN A 124 5.22 -6.26 -20.57
C GLN A 124 4.64 -7.66 -20.35
N LYS A 125 4.35 -8.04 -19.10
CA LYS A 125 3.66 -9.30 -18.79
C LYS A 125 2.25 -9.31 -19.38
N MET A 126 1.53 -8.19 -19.34
CA MET A 126 0.24 -8.04 -20.01
C MET A 126 0.33 -8.35 -21.51
N ARG A 127 1.29 -7.76 -22.21
CA ARG A 127 1.49 -7.98 -23.67
C ARG A 127 1.82 -9.42 -24.04
N ARG A 128 2.46 -10.16 -23.13
CA ARG A 128 2.85 -11.56 -23.30
C ARG A 128 1.78 -12.55 -22.83
N ALA A 129 0.69 -12.05 -22.26
CA ALA A 129 -0.35 -12.90 -21.71
C ALA A 129 -1.17 -13.55 -22.84
N ASN A 130 -1.29 -14.88 -22.79
CA ASN A 130 -2.07 -15.66 -23.76
C ASN A 130 -3.57 -15.68 -23.45
N HIS A 131 -4.00 -15.03 -22.36
CA HIS A 131 -5.39 -15.04 -21.91
C HIS A 131 -5.82 -13.63 -21.49
N PRO A 132 -7.00 -13.13 -21.97
CA PRO A 132 -7.47 -11.78 -21.70
C PRO A 132 -7.55 -11.43 -20.21
N MET A 133 -8.00 -12.37 -19.37
CA MET A 133 -8.08 -12.17 -17.92
C MET A 133 -6.70 -11.92 -17.30
N ILE A 134 -5.66 -12.64 -17.75
CA ILE A 134 -4.28 -12.46 -17.27
C ILE A 134 -3.73 -11.13 -17.75
N ALA A 135 -4.05 -10.72 -18.99
CA ALA A 135 -3.69 -9.39 -19.51
C ALA A 135 -4.34 -8.28 -18.67
N ALA A 136 -5.65 -8.38 -18.39
CA ALA A 136 -6.37 -7.43 -17.55
C ALA A 136 -5.79 -7.34 -16.13
N MET A 137 -5.46 -8.48 -15.52
CA MET A 137 -4.81 -8.54 -14.21
C MET A 137 -3.49 -7.77 -14.20
N TRP A 138 -2.61 -8.02 -15.15
CA TRP A 138 -1.31 -7.36 -15.21
C TRP A 138 -1.42 -5.87 -15.51
N LEU A 139 -2.38 -5.45 -16.33
CA LEU A 139 -2.64 -4.02 -16.56
C LEU A 139 -3.09 -3.31 -15.28
N LYS A 140 -4.01 -3.92 -14.54
CA LYS A 140 -4.51 -3.37 -13.28
C LYS A 140 -3.40 -3.28 -12.22
N ILE A 141 -2.55 -4.30 -12.10
CA ILE A 141 -1.37 -4.28 -11.23
C ILE A 141 -0.41 -3.15 -11.66
N ALA A 142 -0.15 -2.99 -12.97
CA ALA A 142 0.69 -1.92 -13.49
C ALA A 142 0.16 -0.52 -13.10
N ALA A 143 -1.15 -0.35 -13.10
CA ALA A 143 -1.78 0.93 -12.72
C ALA A 143 -1.63 1.23 -11.23
N TYR A 144 -1.73 0.23 -10.35
CA TYR A 144 -1.44 0.41 -8.92
C TYR A 144 0.02 0.80 -8.68
N GLU A 145 0.97 0.10 -9.32
CA GLU A 145 2.40 0.43 -9.22
C GLU A 145 2.70 1.84 -9.73
N PHE A 146 2.02 2.26 -10.80
CA PHE A 146 2.16 3.62 -11.33
C PHE A 146 1.70 4.68 -10.31
N ILE A 147 0.52 4.52 -9.70
CA ILE A 147 0.00 5.49 -8.72
C ILE A 147 0.92 5.57 -7.51
N ASP A 148 1.34 4.44 -6.95
CA ASP A 148 2.29 4.41 -5.83
C ASP A 148 3.61 5.10 -6.21
N GLY A 149 4.11 4.86 -7.44
CA GLY A 149 5.31 5.49 -7.97
C GLY A 149 5.19 7.00 -8.11
N MET A 150 4.06 7.49 -8.61
CA MET A 150 3.80 8.93 -8.76
C MET A 150 3.68 9.63 -7.41
N LEU A 151 3.03 9.00 -6.42
CA LEU A 151 2.99 9.51 -5.05
C LEU A 151 4.39 9.62 -4.45
N ALA A 152 5.22 8.59 -4.60
CA ALA A 152 6.58 8.61 -4.10
C ALA A 152 7.45 9.69 -4.78
N LEU A 153 7.30 9.89 -6.09
CA LEU A 153 7.98 10.96 -6.83
C LEU A 153 7.51 12.37 -6.40
N SER A 154 6.26 12.50 -5.96
CA SER A 154 5.74 13.77 -5.43
C SER A 154 6.12 14.03 -3.96
N GLY A 155 6.94 13.16 -3.36
CA GLY A 155 7.39 13.29 -1.99
C GLY A 155 6.44 12.70 -0.94
N ASN A 156 5.43 11.95 -1.36
CA ASN A 156 4.45 11.31 -0.47
C ASN A 156 4.70 9.80 -0.39
N ARG A 157 4.90 9.26 0.82
CA ARG A 157 4.90 7.82 1.01
C ARG A 157 3.49 7.27 0.73
N PRO A 158 3.33 6.28 -0.18
CA PRO A 158 2.03 5.70 -0.45
C PRO A 158 1.44 5.02 0.79
N MET A 159 0.25 5.44 1.21
CA MET A 159 -0.49 4.87 2.33
C MET A 159 -1.75 4.16 1.81
N PRO A 160 -1.83 2.82 1.82
CA PRO A 160 -2.81 2.05 1.03
C PRO A 160 -4.27 2.48 1.16
N ILE A 161 -4.73 2.82 2.36
CA ILE A 161 -6.11 3.24 2.61
C ILE A 161 -6.35 4.74 2.25
N HIS A 162 -5.29 5.54 2.14
CA HIS A 162 -5.34 7.00 1.92
C HIS A 162 -4.89 7.42 0.52
N ILE A 163 -4.62 6.46 -0.37
CA ILE A 163 -4.04 6.73 -1.70
C ILE A 163 -4.85 7.77 -2.48
N LEU A 164 -6.17 7.67 -2.52
CA LEU A 164 -6.98 8.61 -3.31
C LEU A 164 -7.01 10.01 -2.69
N GLU A 165 -6.91 10.12 -1.37
CA GLU A 165 -6.73 11.41 -0.71
C GLU A 165 -5.36 12.01 -1.03
N GLN A 166 -4.29 11.20 -0.97
CA GLN A 166 -2.94 11.62 -1.37
C GLN A 166 -2.89 12.04 -2.85
N VAL A 167 -3.55 11.29 -3.74
CA VAL A 167 -3.64 11.59 -5.16
C VAL A 167 -4.26 12.96 -5.43
N ARG A 168 -5.29 13.37 -4.67
CA ARG A 168 -5.92 14.69 -4.82
C ARG A 168 -4.96 15.85 -4.47
N GLN A 169 -3.87 15.57 -3.77
CA GLN A 169 -2.85 16.55 -3.38
C GLN A 169 -1.66 16.60 -4.36
N ILE A 170 -1.64 15.72 -5.37
CA ILE A 170 -0.59 15.72 -6.40
C ILE A 170 -0.76 16.94 -7.33
N ASP A 171 0.36 17.50 -7.80
CA ASP A 171 0.40 18.59 -8.78
C ASP A 171 -0.46 18.23 -10.03
N SER A 172 -1.24 19.19 -10.49
CA SER A 172 -2.16 19.06 -11.66
C SER A 172 -1.47 18.52 -12.92
N ARG A 173 -0.17 18.79 -13.10
CA ARG A 173 0.62 18.24 -14.22
C ARG A 173 0.77 16.71 -14.20
N MET A 174 0.51 16.09 -13.05
CA MET A 174 0.53 14.64 -12.88
C MET A 174 -0.88 14.02 -12.96
N ALA A 175 -1.94 14.83 -12.86
CA ALA A 175 -3.32 14.38 -12.76
C ALA A 175 -3.73 13.52 -13.97
N GLU A 176 -3.39 13.93 -15.20
CA GLU A 176 -3.74 13.18 -16.42
C GLU A 176 -3.24 11.72 -16.38
N GLY A 177 -2.01 11.50 -15.93
CA GLY A 177 -1.45 10.15 -15.79
C GLY A 177 -2.16 9.32 -14.72
N VAL A 178 -2.56 9.96 -13.62
CA VAL A 178 -3.31 9.30 -12.54
C VAL A 178 -4.72 8.94 -12.99
N ASP A 179 -5.39 9.80 -13.73
CA ASP A 179 -6.72 9.51 -14.29
C ASP A 179 -6.69 8.29 -15.21
N VAL A 180 -5.66 8.17 -16.05
CA VAL A 180 -5.43 6.99 -16.89
C VAL A 180 -5.25 5.74 -16.05
N ALA A 181 -4.50 5.81 -14.95
CA ALA A 181 -4.31 4.67 -14.07
C ALA A 181 -5.61 4.29 -13.32
N LEU A 182 -6.38 5.26 -12.87
CA LEU A 182 -7.69 5.02 -12.24
C LEU A 182 -8.68 4.36 -13.21
N GLU A 183 -8.66 4.76 -14.50
CA GLU A 183 -9.43 4.10 -15.57
C GLU A 183 -8.95 2.65 -15.77
N CYS A 184 -7.65 2.38 -15.79
CA CYS A 184 -7.10 1.01 -15.85
C CYS A 184 -7.49 0.16 -14.63
N ILE A 185 -7.61 0.78 -13.46
CA ILE A 185 -8.09 0.13 -12.24
C ILE A 185 -9.60 -0.14 -12.33
N GLY A 186 -10.35 0.66 -13.08
CA GLY A 186 -11.79 0.60 -13.17
C GLY A 186 -12.48 1.29 -11.99
N ALA A 187 -11.94 2.41 -11.54
CA ALA A 187 -12.45 3.16 -10.39
C ALA A 187 -13.91 3.63 -10.59
N GLU A 188 -14.34 3.82 -11.85
CA GLU A 188 -15.71 4.15 -12.24
C GLU A 188 -16.73 3.03 -11.93
N ARG A 189 -16.26 1.79 -11.73
CA ARG A 189 -17.09 0.63 -11.38
C ARG A 189 -17.25 0.41 -9.89
N ALA A 190 -16.78 1.35 -9.05
CA ALA A 190 -16.83 1.25 -7.60
C ALA A 190 -18.28 1.25 -7.08
N THR A 191 -18.90 0.08 -7.02
CA THR A 191 -20.23 -0.14 -6.49
C THR A 191 -20.21 -1.10 -5.31
N ARG A 192 -21.19 -1.02 -4.40
CA ARG A 192 -21.30 -1.96 -3.26
C ARG A 192 -21.26 -3.43 -3.71
N PRO A 193 -22.01 -3.86 -4.75
CA PRO A 193 -21.95 -5.25 -5.21
C PRO A 193 -20.57 -5.66 -5.74
N ALA A 194 -19.87 -4.79 -6.48
CA ALA A 194 -18.51 -5.07 -6.96
C ALA A 194 -17.54 -5.24 -5.79
N ILE A 195 -17.57 -4.33 -4.82
CA ILE A 195 -16.75 -4.38 -3.61
C ILE A 195 -17.03 -5.67 -2.80
N SER A 196 -18.31 -6.01 -2.60
CA SER A 196 -18.67 -7.24 -1.87
C SER A 196 -18.15 -8.50 -2.53
N ARG A 197 -18.26 -8.61 -3.87
CA ARG A 197 -17.69 -9.76 -4.61
C ARG A 197 -16.17 -9.82 -4.50
N SER A 198 -15.51 -8.67 -4.63
CA SER A 198 -14.05 -8.57 -4.50
C SER A 198 -13.60 -8.96 -3.09
N MET A 199 -14.29 -8.47 -2.06
CA MET A 199 -14.00 -8.78 -0.67
C MET A 199 -14.11 -10.29 -0.38
N GLU A 200 -15.20 -10.96 -0.82
CA GLU A 200 -15.35 -12.40 -0.62
C GLU A 200 -14.24 -13.18 -1.36
N ALA A 201 -13.91 -12.79 -2.58
CA ALA A 201 -12.82 -13.41 -3.31
C ALA A 201 -11.45 -13.21 -2.63
N ILE A 202 -11.19 -12.04 -2.06
CA ILE A 202 -9.93 -11.76 -1.33
C ILE A 202 -9.82 -12.62 -0.08
N LYS A 203 -10.92 -12.85 0.65
CA LYS A 203 -10.93 -13.75 1.81
C LYS A 203 -10.45 -15.17 1.46
N GLU A 204 -10.80 -15.64 0.26
CA GLU A 204 -10.41 -16.98 -0.23
C GLU A 204 -8.95 -17.03 -0.74
N LEU A 205 -8.33 -15.90 -1.06
CA LEU A 205 -6.96 -15.85 -1.57
C LEU A 205 -5.90 -16.31 -0.55
N LYS A 206 -6.22 -16.39 0.73
CA LYS A 206 -5.34 -16.85 1.83
C LYS A 206 -3.91 -16.31 1.68
N SER A 207 -3.66 -15.10 2.07
CA SER A 207 -2.32 -14.50 2.06
C SER A 207 -1.75 -14.40 3.47
N LYS A 208 -0.42 -14.42 3.53
CA LYS A 208 0.33 -14.07 4.74
C LYS A 208 0.69 -12.57 4.78
N ASP A 209 0.42 -11.85 3.68
CA ASP A 209 0.90 -10.47 3.49
C ASP A 209 -0.08 -9.42 4.04
N TYR A 210 -1.22 -9.83 4.61
CA TYR A 210 -2.15 -8.93 5.28
C TYR A 210 -2.94 -9.66 6.37
N ASP A 211 -3.28 -8.95 7.42
CA ASP A 211 -4.22 -9.43 8.43
C ASP A 211 -5.66 -9.32 7.92
N ARG A 212 -6.38 -10.45 7.97
CA ARG A 212 -7.74 -10.56 7.42
C ARG A 212 -8.74 -9.69 8.18
N GLU A 213 -8.66 -9.68 9.49
CA GLU A 213 -9.63 -8.95 10.32
C GLU A 213 -9.40 -7.44 10.19
N LEU A 214 -8.15 -7.01 10.14
CA LEU A 214 -7.80 -5.63 9.88
C LEU A 214 -8.28 -5.17 8.50
N PHE A 215 -8.07 -5.98 7.45
CA PHE A 215 -8.59 -5.72 6.12
C PHE A 215 -10.12 -5.54 6.12
N LEU A 216 -10.85 -6.47 6.76
CA LEU A 216 -12.31 -6.42 6.82
C LEU A 216 -12.83 -5.23 7.63
N SER A 217 -12.14 -4.86 8.70
CA SER A 217 -12.46 -3.67 9.50
C SER A 217 -12.34 -2.39 8.66
N LYS A 218 -11.25 -2.24 7.90
CA LYS A 218 -11.02 -1.10 7.00
C LYS A 218 -12.08 -1.02 5.90
N ILE A 219 -12.39 -2.14 5.23
CA ILE A 219 -13.45 -2.21 4.21
C ILE A 219 -14.80 -1.79 4.79
N ARG A 220 -15.16 -2.30 5.95
CA ARG A 220 -16.43 -2.00 6.64
C ARG A 220 -16.55 -0.52 6.95
N HIS A 221 -15.50 0.08 7.52
CA HIS A 221 -15.42 1.50 7.82
C HIS A 221 -15.60 2.39 6.56
N LEU A 222 -14.89 2.07 5.46
CA LEU A 222 -15.02 2.81 4.21
C LEU A 222 -16.43 2.70 3.60
N LEU A 223 -17.06 1.52 3.68
CA LEU A 223 -18.44 1.31 3.22
C LEU A 223 -19.47 2.09 4.05
N GLU A 224 -19.31 2.14 5.37
CA GLU A 224 -20.16 2.91 6.29
C GLU A 224 -20.07 4.41 5.98
N ARG A 225 -18.88 4.90 5.70
CA ARG A 225 -18.64 6.30 5.30
C ARG A 225 -18.96 6.61 3.82
N ARG A 226 -19.49 5.64 3.08
CA ARG A 226 -19.82 5.75 1.64
C ARG A 226 -18.64 6.13 0.75
N MET A 227 -17.42 5.82 1.17
CA MET A 227 -16.18 6.04 0.42
C MET A 227 -15.97 4.86 -0.55
N LEU A 228 -16.88 4.72 -1.53
CA LEU A 228 -16.91 3.53 -2.38
C LEU A 228 -15.67 3.39 -3.27
N VAL A 229 -15.18 4.49 -3.82
CA VAL A 229 -13.98 4.48 -4.70
C VAL A 229 -12.74 4.13 -3.92
N ASP A 230 -12.58 4.70 -2.71
CA ASP A 230 -11.47 4.38 -1.80
C ASP A 230 -11.51 2.91 -1.39
N CYS A 231 -12.70 2.40 -1.06
CA CYS A 231 -12.92 1.00 -0.71
C CYS A 231 -12.57 0.05 -1.86
N TYR A 232 -13.03 0.36 -3.08
CA TYR A 232 -12.74 -0.41 -4.28
C TYR A 232 -11.24 -0.42 -4.60
N TYR A 233 -10.60 0.75 -4.51
CA TYR A 233 -9.16 0.90 -4.70
C TYR A 233 -8.38 0.05 -3.69
N TYR A 234 -8.70 0.21 -2.39
CA TYR A 234 -8.01 -0.50 -1.31
C TYR A 234 -8.15 -2.02 -1.45
N ALA A 235 -9.37 -2.53 -1.68
CA ALA A 235 -9.60 -3.95 -1.90
C ALA A 235 -8.79 -4.48 -3.09
N GLY A 236 -8.84 -3.80 -4.23
CA GLY A 236 -8.08 -4.19 -5.42
C GLY A 236 -6.56 -4.11 -5.21
N ARG A 237 -6.06 -3.13 -4.44
CA ARG A 237 -4.63 -3.04 -4.11
C ARG A 237 -4.17 -4.21 -3.24
N VAL A 238 -4.95 -4.59 -2.22
CA VAL A 238 -4.68 -5.78 -1.40
C VAL A 238 -4.69 -7.04 -2.26
N ALA A 239 -5.68 -7.22 -3.13
CA ALA A 239 -5.74 -8.35 -4.07
C ALA A 239 -4.51 -8.38 -4.99
N SER A 240 -4.10 -7.23 -5.55
CA SER A 240 -2.97 -7.15 -6.48
C SER A 240 -1.65 -7.57 -5.83
N LYS A 241 -1.38 -7.12 -4.60
CA LYS A 241 -0.19 -7.53 -3.83
C LYS A 241 -0.16 -9.04 -3.60
N ASN A 242 -1.31 -9.62 -3.23
CA ASN A 242 -1.44 -11.06 -3.04
C ASN A 242 -1.19 -11.88 -4.30
N LEU A 243 -1.62 -11.36 -5.44
CA LEU A 243 -1.56 -12.09 -6.70
C LEU A 243 -0.18 -12.02 -7.36
N VAL A 244 0.53 -10.91 -7.22
CA VAL A 244 1.81 -10.66 -7.90
C VAL A 244 2.86 -11.72 -7.61
N SER A 245 2.86 -12.31 -6.42
CA SER A 245 3.80 -13.33 -5.96
C SER A 245 3.38 -14.78 -6.35
N ARG A 246 2.17 -14.97 -6.93
CA ARG A 246 1.68 -16.31 -7.27
C ARG A 246 2.31 -16.84 -8.55
N LYS A 247 2.48 -18.17 -8.61
CA LYS A 247 2.96 -18.85 -9.82
C LYS A 247 1.89 -18.82 -10.93
N ALA A 248 2.31 -18.90 -12.19
CA ALA A 248 1.41 -18.83 -13.36
C ALA A 248 0.27 -19.86 -13.31
N ILE A 249 0.53 -21.08 -12.81
CA ILE A 249 -0.48 -22.13 -12.66
C ILE A 249 -1.65 -21.72 -11.74
N PHE A 250 -1.40 -20.86 -10.75
CA PHE A 250 -2.44 -20.36 -9.86
C PHE A 250 -3.52 -19.59 -10.62
N TYR A 251 -3.13 -18.76 -11.59
CA TYR A 251 -4.06 -17.94 -12.35
C TYR A 251 -5.00 -18.75 -13.24
N SER A 252 -4.53 -19.88 -13.78
CA SER A 252 -5.37 -20.79 -14.57
C SER A 252 -6.31 -21.60 -13.68
N GLN A 253 -5.82 -22.13 -12.57
CA GLN A 253 -6.63 -22.94 -11.64
C GLN A 253 -7.71 -22.11 -10.92
N TYR A 254 -7.42 -20.86 -10.57
CA TYR A 254 -8.28 -19.98 -9.79
C TYR A 254 -8.75 -18.75 -10.57
N SER A 255 -8.91 -18.89 -11.90
CA SER A 255 -9.24 -17.80 -12.81
C SER A 255 -10.45 -16.96 -12.38
N LYS A 256 -11.55 -17.63 -11.98
CA LYS A 256 -12.76 -16.97 -11.49
C LYS A 256 -12.49 -16.17 -10.20
N LEU A 257 -11.70 -16.73 -9.29
CA LEU A 257 -11.33 -16.06 -8.03
C LEU A 257 -10.50 -14.80 -8.31
N VAL A 258 -9.50 -14.89 -9.20
CA VAL A 258 -8.67 -13.77 -9.63
C VAL A 258 -9.52 -12.68 -10.30
N GLN A 259 -10.44 -13.08 -11.18
CA GLN A 259 -11.34 -12.16 -11.86
C GLN A 259 -12.23 -11.39 -10.87
N LEU A 260 -12.80 -12.08 -9.90
CA LEU A 260 -13.67 -11.47 -8.89
C LEU A 260 -12.86 -10.59 -7.90
N ALA A 261 -11.70 -11.05 -7.45
CA ALA A 261 -10.87 -10.32 -6.49
C ALA A 261 -10.41 -8.96 -7.05
N LEU A 262 -10.12 -8.88 -8.34
CA LEU A 262 -9.70 -7.66 -9.01
C LEU A 262 -10.83 -6.99 -9.83
N ASP A 263 -12.03 -7.53 -9.88
CA ASP A 263 -13.12 -7.03 -10.74
C ASP A 263 -12.64 -6.77 -12.18
N LEU A 264 -12.13 -7.83 -12.83
CA LEU A 264 -11.49 -7.72 -14.15
C LEU A 264 -12.51 -7.67 -15.29
N VAL A 265 -12.25 -6.77 -16.25
CA VAL A 265 -12.93 -6.72 -17.55
C VAL A 265 -11.96 -7.24 -18.62
N ASN A 266 -12.44 -8.12 -19.49
CA ASN A 266 -11.59 -8.91 -20.40
C ASN A 266 -11.71 -8.46 -21.87
N ASP A 267 -12.08 -7.21 -22.15
CA ASP A 267 -12.13 -6.67 -23.51
C ASP A 267 -10.71 -6.28 -23.97
N LEU A 268 -10.15 -7.07 -24.91
CA LEU A 268 -8.77 -6.89 -25.37
C LEU A 268 -8.53 -5.56 -26.06
N GLN A 269 -9.48 -5.02 -26.83
CA GLN A 269 -9.30 -3.74 -27.50
C GLN A 269 -9.18 -2.60 -26.50
N SER A 270 -10.07 -2.57 -25.50
CA SER A 270 -9.99 -1.58 -24.40
C SER A 270 -8.70 -1.73 -23.60
N LEU A 271 -8.28 -2.97 -23.29
CA LEU A 271 -7.04 -3.22 -22.55
C LEU A 271 -5.81 -2.69 -23.29
N GLU A 272 -5.70 -2.92 -24.60
CA GLU A 272 -4.57 -2.41 -25.41
C GLU A 272 -4.57 -0.90 -25.48
N LYS A 273 -5.73 -0.27 -25.66
CA LYS A 273 -5.86 1.19 -25.66
C LYS A 273 -5.42 1.80 -24.32
N MET A 274 -5.91 1.26 -23.22
CA MET A 274 -5.54 1.68 -21.86
C MET A 274 -4.05 1.47 -21.60
N GLN A 275 -3.48 0.32 -22.02
CA GLN A 275 -2.08 0.03 -21.86
C GLN A 275 -1.18 1.05 -22.60
N LYS A 276 -1.53 1.43 -23.83
CA LYS A 276 -0.78 2.44 -24.58
C LYS A 276 -0.80 3.81 -23.88
N ARG A 277 -1.92 4.19 -23.30
CA ARG A 277 -2.05 5.44 -22.52
C ARG A 277 -1.22 5.37 -21.24
N LEU A 278 -1.34 4.28 -20.47
CA LEU A 278 -0.58 4.09 -19.24
C LEU A 278 0.93 4.05 -19.51
N PHE A 279 1.36 3.41 -20.60
CA PHE A 279 2.77 3.36 -21.00
C PHE A 279 3.35 4.77 -21.23
N ARG A 280 2.61 5.64 -21.92
CA ARG A 280 3.02 7.05 -22.12
C ARG A 280 3.10 7.80 -20.80
N ALA A 281 2.13 7.58 -19.89
CA ALA A 281 2.12 8.20 -18.58
C ALA A 281 3.34 7.77 -17.74
N VAL A 282 3.69 6.48 -17.75
CA VAL A 282 4.87 5.96 -17.03
C VAL A 282 6.16 6.56 -17.56
N ASN A 283 6.35 6.60 -18.88
CA ASN A 283 7.56 7.20 -19.46
C ASN A 283 7.69 8.67 -19.08
N LYS A 284 6.60 9.46 -19.18
CA LYS A 284 6.57 10.86 -18.74
C LYS A 284 6.92 11.01 -17.25
N GLY A 285 6.54 10.03 -16.42
CA GLY A 285 6.91 9.98 -15.00
C GLY A 285 8.39 9.70 -14.77
N LEU A 286 9.00 8.84 -15.59
CA LEU A 286 10.43 8.48 -15.49
C LEU A 286 11.40 9.58 -15.96
N GLU A 287 10.95 10.47 -16.83
CA GLU A 287 11.73 11.63 -17.33
C GLU A 287 11.90 12.72 -16.26
N ARG A 288 11.23 12.63 -15.15
CA ARG A 288 11.32 13.54 -13.99
C ARG A 288 12.34 13.06 -12.97
#